data_42b698d6a7ee62473b0a1ab39ababcba
#
_entry.id   42b698d6a7ee62473b0a1ab39ababcba
#
_cell.length_a   1.000
_cell.length_b   1.000
_cell.length_c   1.000
_cell.angle_alpha   90.00
_cell.angle_beta   90.00
_cell.angle_gamma   90.00
#
_symmetry.space_group_name_H-M   'P 1'
#
loop_
_entity.id
_entity.type
_entity.pdbx_description
1 polymer ?
#
loop_
_entity_poly.entity_id
_entity_poly.type
_entity_poly.pdbx_seq_one_letter_code
_entity_poly.pdbx_strand_id
1 'polypeptide(L)'
;MSGQLPLRTTSSFYTVSTDPVNSYSCAFVGHEDLPSPSVCVYDQTCYKVIYTDRSICASKGSSVDISCTYSSFEAIRSKFWFSPERSHQWQSPSQPEDLSEDSQFAGRVQVLESERGRSTLRITDLTESDSAQYHFKFTTGSFEWRSSLPGTTLTVTALQVQVSRITVHQSDTEAELKCHSSCSPAGRLSYVWFKNGRKVRGVETSSFKGRVYPGDIISCALKGHENYGSPPVYAPKLPSVSVSPSAEIVEGSSVTLTCSSDANPAANYTWYKKNYKLLQSPEGSYYLTSISSEDGGNYSCKAQNQHGQTSSSVFIGVQFLKLPEY
;
A
#
# COMPACT_ATOMS: atom_id res chain seq x y z
N MET A 1 -24.03 30.71 7.52
CA MET A 1 -22.59 30.84 7.73
C MET A 1 -22.35 31.01 9.22
N SER A 2 -22.05 29.92 9.96
CA SER A 2 -21.47 30.01 11.29
C SER A 2 -20.54 28.81 11.46
N GLY A 3 -19.41 28.87 10.75
CA GLY A 3 -18.25 28.08 11.15
C GLY A 3 -17.73 28.71 12.42
N GLN A 4 -18.16 28.22 13.59
CA GLN A 4 -17.55 28.64 14.84
C GLN A 4 -16.09 28.16 14.84
N LEU A 5 -15.18 29.14 14.84
CA LEU A 5 -13.76 28.90 15.08
C LEU A 5 -13.57 28.16 16.40
N PRO A 6 -12.62 27.22 16.51
CA PRO A 6 -12.35 26.54 17.76
C PRO A 6 -12.00 27.57 18.83
N LEU A 7 -12.74 27.56 19.94
CA LEU A 7 -12.46 28.39 21.08
C LEU A 7 -11.24 27.81 21.81
N ARG A 8 -10.13 28.56 21.81
CA ARG A 8 -8.91 28.17 22.53
C ARG A 8 -9.01 28.63 24.00
N THR A 9 -8.95 27.69 24.91
CA THR A 9 -8.83 27.96 26.36
C THR A 9 -7.68 27.15 26.91
N THR A 10 -6.96 27.73 27.87
CA THR A 10 -5.91 27.04 28.64
C THR A 10 -6.48 26.29 29.85
N SER A 11 -7.78 26.45 30.13
CA SER A 11 -8.47 25.77 31.23
C SER A 11 -9.06 24.44 30.76
N SER A 12 -9.01 23.42 31.59
CA SER A 12 -9.71 22.15 31.38
C SER A 12 -11.24 22.26 31.55
N PHE A 13 -11.74 23.41 32.00
CA PHE A 13 -13.16 23.70 32.15
C PHE A 13 -13.55 24.86 31.23
N TYR A 14 -14.65 24.68 30.53
CA TYR A 14 -15.25 25.69 29.68
C TYR A 14 -16.73 25.84 30.02
N THR A 15 -17.15 27.07 30.34
CA THR A 15 -18.55 27.37 30.59
C THR A 15 -19.17 27.96 29.34
N VAL A 16 -20.19 27.31 28.81
CA VAL A 16 -20.95 27.77 27.64
C VAL A 16 -22.24 28.44 28.09
N SER A 17 -22.61 29.56 27.45
CA SER A 17 -23.99 30.06 27.53
C SER A 17 -24.87 29.06 26.76
N THR A 18 -25.96 28.66 27.38
CA THR A 18 -26.84 27.59 26.93
C THR A 18 -27.48 27.90 25.57
N ASP A 19 -26.84 27.44 24.50
CA ASP A 19 -27.53 27.23 23.24
C ASP A 19 -27.87 25.72 23.14
N PRO A 20 -29.15 25.35 23.22
CA PRO A 20 -29.55 23.95 23.31
C PRO A 20 -29.26 23.14 22.03
N VAL A 21 -28.81 23.81 20.96
CA VAL A 21 -28.63 23.21 19.64
C VAL A 21 -27.19 22.76 19.37
N ASN A 22 -26.23 23.22 20.19
CA ASN A 22 -24.81 22.97 19.94
C ASN A 22 -24.29 21.71 20.67
N SER A 23 -23.50 20.96 19.94
CA SER A 23 -22.64 19.91 20.52
C SER A 23 -21.23 20.45 20.73
N TYR A 24 -20.57 19.97 21.74
CA TYR A 24 -19.23 20.39 22.13
C TYR A 24 -18.28 19.18 22.17
N SER A 25 -17.08 19.39 21.70
CA SER A 25 -15.96 18.45 21.85
C SER A 25 -14.72 19.23 22.26
N CYS A 26 -13.77 18.55 22.88
CA CYS A 26 -12.47 19.14 23.26
C CYS A 26 -11.33 18.37 22.59
N ALA A 27 -10.24 19.08 22.30
CA ALA A 27 -8.99 18.50 21.83
C ALA A 27 -7.82 19.19 22.51
N PHE A 28 -6.67 18.53 22.56
CA PHE A 28 -5.43 19.19 22.96
C PHE A 28 -4.97 20.14 21.86
N VAL A 29 -4.36 21.25 22.27
CA VAL A 29 -3.73 22.18 21.30
C VAL A 29 -2.62 21.47 20.55
N GLY A 30 -2.68 21.52 19.22
CA GLY A 30 -1.78 20.78 18.33
C GLY A 30 -2.22 19.35 18.03
N HIS A 31 -3.35 18.90 18.57
CA HIS A 31 -3.99 17.61 18.31
C HIS A 31 -5.49 17.80 18.04
N GLU A 32 -5.84 18.83 17.30
CA GLU A 32 -7.23 19.16 16.97
C GLU A 32 -7.88 18.12 16.04
N ASP A 33 -7.07 17.29 15.40
CA ASP A 33 -7.44 16.11 14.62
C ASP A 33 -7.94 14.94 15.47
N LEU A 34 -7.71 14.97 16.79
CA LEU A 34 -8.09 13.93 17.75
C LEU A 34 -9.02 14.46 18.84
N PRO A 35 -10.19 15.02 18.51
CA PRO A 35 -11.11 15.55 19.52
C PRO A 35 -11.78 14.43 20.31
N SER A 36 -12.27 14.80 21.51
CA SER A 36 -13.16 13.94 22.29
C SER A 36 -14.47 13.66 21.53
N PRO A 37 -15.22 12.60 21.87
CA PRO A 37 -16.60 12.47 21.42
C PRO A 37 -17.40 13.75 21.76
N SER A 38 -18.27 14.14 20.82
CA SER A 38 -19.14 15.30 21.02
C SER A 38 -20.17 15.04 22.12
N VAL A 39 -20.37 16.00 23.00
CA VAL A 39 -21.41 15.98 24.02
C VAL A 39 -22.43 17.10 23.77
N CYS A 40 -23.69 16.80 24.03
CA CYS A 40 -24.77 17.76 24.00
C CYS A 40 -25.07 18.29 25.40
N VAL A 41 -25.34 19.57 25.55
CA VAL A 41 -25.72 20.14 26.81
C VAL A 41 -27.06 19.59 27.31
N TYR A 42 -27.96 19.28 26.36
CA TYR A 42 -29.24 18.60 26.64
C TYR A 42 -29.28 17.35 25.77
N ASP A 43 -29.35 16.18 26.37
CA ASP A 43 -29.07 14.86 25.78
C ASP A 43 -29.94 14.45 24.56
N GLN A 44 -31.00 15.20 24.25
CA GLN A 44 -31.92 14.87 23.13
C GLN A 44 -32.14 15.99 22.12
N THR A 45 -31.43 17.12 22.21
CA THR A 45 -31.79 18.32 21.45
C THR A 45 -30.68 18.87 20.58
N CYS A 46 -29.57 18.16 20.37
CA CYS A 46 -28.52 18.66 19.51
C CYS A 46 -28.28 17.81 18.27
N TYR A 47 -27.74 18.46 17.24
CA TYR A 47 -27.20 17.77 16.07
C TYR A 47 -25.91 17.08 16.44
N LYS A 48 -25.81 15.77 16.15
CA LYS A 48 -24.68 14.96 16.58
C LYS A 48 -24.38 13.87 15.55
N VAL A 49 -23.12 13.63 15.29
CA VAL A 49 -22.61 12.44 14.59
C VAL A 49 -21.45 11.89 15.37
N ILE A 50 -21.49 10.61 15.72
CA ILE A 50 -20.42 9.89 16.41
C ILE A 50 -20.07 8.67 15.59
N TYR A 51 -18.82 8.59 15.15
CA TYR A 51 -18.28 7.42 14.47
C TYR A 51 -17.94 6.32 15.46
N THR A 52 -18.26 5.07 15.13
CA THR A 52 -17.97 3.91 15.98
C THR A 52 -16.47 3.71 16.10
N ASP A 53 -15.78 3.78 14.95
CA ASP A 53 -14.34 3.61 14.87
C ASP A 53 -13.71 4.85 14.22
N ARG A 54 -12.57 5.28 14.72
CA ARG A 54 -11.80 6.39 14.13
C ARG A 54 -10.89 5.92 13.01
N SER A 55 -10.42 4.68 13.09
CA SER A 55 -9.58 4.08 12.08
C SER A 55 -9.92 2.60 11.92
N ILE A 56 -10.01 2.15 10.69
CA ILE A 56 -10.23 0.75 10.31
C ILE A 56 -9.11 0.36 9.36
N CYS A 57 -8.51 -0.79 9.62
CA CYS A 57 -7.54 -1.39 8.74
C CYS A 57 -8.12 -2.69 8.17
N ALA A 58 -8.12 -2.83 6.84
CA ALA A 58 -8.71 -3.96 6.15
C ALA A 58 -7.78 -4.52 5.07
N SER A 59 -7.94 -5.79 4.75
CA SER A 59 -7.20 -6.43 3.66
C SER A 59 -7.89 -6.17 2.32
N LYS A 60 -7.10 -6.01 1.28
CA LYS A 60 -7.60 -5.97 -0.12
C LYS A 60 -8.53 -7.15 -0.40
N GLY A 61 -9.64 -6.89 -1.09
CA GLY A 61 -10.66 -7.87 -1.44
C GLY A 61 -11.62 -8.24 -0.31
N SER A 62 -11.42 -7.76 0.91
CA SER A 62 -12.38 -7.95 2.00
C SER A 62 -13.51 -6.92 1.94
N SER A 63 -14.42 -6.99 2.90
CA SER A 63 -15.50 -6.03 3.08
C SER A 63 -15.34 -5.32 4.42
N VAL A 64 -15.81 -4.07 4.50
CA VAL A 64 -15.79 -3.26 5.72
C VAL A 64 -17.13 -2.60 5.97
N ASP A 65 -17.48 -2.47 7.24
CA ASP A 65 -18.60 -1.70 7.73
C ASP A 65 -18.10 -0.49 8.51
N ILE A 66 -18.40 0.71 8.02
CA ILE A 66 -18.09 1.98 8.67
C ILE A 66 -19.38 2.53 9.24
N SER A 67 -19.46 2.70 10.56
CA SER A 67 -20.72 3.04 11.22
C SER A 67 -20.63 4.34 11.98
N CYS A 68 -21.72 5.08 12.00
CA CYS A 68 -21.93 6.20 12.91
C CYS A 68 -23.31 6.15 13.53
N THR A 69 -23.44 6.81 14.67
CA THR A 69 -24.72 7.20 15.26
C THR A 69 -24.91 8.69 15.06
N TYR A 70 -26.12 9.09 14.73
CA TYR A 70 -26.48 10.50 14.56
C TYR A 70 -27.80 10.83 15.25
N SER A 71 -27.96 12.08 15.62
CA SER A 71 -29.20 12.60 16.19
C SER A 71 -29.53 13.95 15.58
N SER A 72 -30.82 14.22 15.45
CA SER A 72 -31.38 15.49 15.00
C SER A 72 -32.74 15.69 15.70
N PHE A 73 -33.03 16.90 16.12
CA PHE A 73 -34.36 17.25 16.65
C PHE A 73 -35.34 17.71 15.54
N GLU A 74 -34.80 18.02 14.36
CA GLU A 74 -35.61 18.29 13.17
C GLU A 74 -35.68 17.08 12.24
N ALA A 75 -36.71 17.05 11.42
CA ALA A 75 -36.84 16.05 10.37
C ALA A 75 -35.66 16.13 9.39
N ILE A 76 -34.96 15.04 9.21
CA ILE A 76 -33.84 14.96 8.27
C ILE A 76 -34.38 14.93 6.84
N ARG A 77 -33.88 15.79 5.98
CA ARG A 77 -34.25 15.89 4.55
C ARG A 77 -33.38 15.02 3.67
N SER A 78 -32.07 15.01 3.93
CA SER A 78 -31.12 14.18 3.20
C SER A 78 -30.01 13.68 4.11
N LYS A 79 -29.44 12.54 3.79
CA LYS A 79 -28.29 11.96 4.48
C LYS A 79 -27.50 11.08 3.51
N PHE A 80 -26.17 11.14 3.59
CA PHE A 80 -25.29 10.35 2.75
C PHE A 80 -23.89 10.27 3.34
N TRP A 81 -23.08 9.33 2.81
CA TRP A 81 -21.68 9.18 3.11
C TRP A 81 -20.83 9.80 1.99
N PHE A 82 -19.72 10.43 2.35
CA PHE A 82 -18.79 11.04 1.41
C PHE A 82 -17.34 10.91 1.87
N SER A 83 -16.38 11.14 0.97
CA SER A 83 -14.98 11.22 1.27
C SER A 83 -14.41 12.57 0.80
N PRO A 84 -13.91 13.42 1.70
CA PRO A 84 -13.37 14.74 1.33
C PRO A 84 -12.19 14.66 0.36
N GLU A 85 -11.35 13.61 0.47
CA GLU A 85 -10.16 13.42 -0.36
C GLU A 85 -10.51 13.11 -1.82
N ARG A 86 -11.71 12.59 -2.08
CA ARG A 86 -12.20 12.24 -3.42
C ARG A 86 -12.94 13.39 -4.09
N SER A 87 -13.48 14.31 -3.30
CA SER A 87 -14.23 15.46 -3.82
C SER A 87 -13.34 16.50 -4.52
N HIS A 88 -12.01 16.44 -4.38
CA HIS A 88 -11.06 17.32 -5.05
C HIS A 88 -10.95 17.11 -6.57
N GLN A 89 -11.52 16.03 -7.12
CA GLN A 89 -11.54 15.80 -8.57
C GLN A 89 -12.60 16.61 -9.32
N TRP A 90 -13.51 17.29 -8.61
CA TRP A 90 -14.61 18.05 -9.20
C TRP A 90 -14.41 19.56 -8.99
N GLN A 91 -14.73 20.35 -10.00
CA GLN A 91 -14.48 21.80 -10.08
C GLN A 91 -15.26 22.65 -9.06
N SER A 92 -15.95 22.05 -8.10
CA SER A 92 -16.69 22.78 -7.06
C SER A 92 -16.48 22.15 -5.69
N PRO A 93 -15.59 22.73 -4.84
CA PRO A 93 -15.24 22.18 -3.53
C PRO A 93 -16.36 22.29 -2.46
N SER A 94 -17.56 22.74 -2.83
CA SER A 94 -18.63 23.09 -1.89
C SER A 94 -19.72 22.01 -1.72
N GLN A 95 -19.75 20.96 -2.53
CA GLN A 95 -20.71 19.87 -2.39
C GLN A 95 -19.97 18.53 -2.30
N PRO A 96 -19.96 17.90 -1.14
CA PRO A 96 -19.47 16.52 -1.02
C PRO A 96 -20.39 15.60 -1.81
N GLU A 97 -19.80 14.75 -2.62
CA GLU A 97 -20.51 13.80 -3.46
C GLU A 97 -20.94 12.58 -2.64
N ASP A 98 -22.16 12.11 -2.86
CA ASP A 98 -22.66 10.87 -2.27
C ASP A 98 -21.90 9.67 -2.85
N LEU A 99 -21.27 8.89 -2.01
CA LEU A 99 -20.51 7.70 -2.42
C LEU A 99 -21.38 6.63 -3.11
N SER A 100 -22.67 6.63 -2.87
CA SER A 100 -23.60 5.70 -3.54
C SER A 100 -23.79 6.05 -5.03
N GLU A 101 -23.49 7.28 -5.42
CA GLU A 101 -23.55 7.79 -6.80
C GLU A 101 -22.19 7.77 -7.51
N ASP A 102 -21.09 7.55 -6.77
CA ASP A 102 -19.73 7.48 -7.33
C ASP A 102 -19.54 6.22 -8.16
N SER A 103 -19.21 6.38 -9.43
CA SER A 103 -18.98 5.29 -10.38
C SER A 103 -17.88 4.32 -9.94
N GLN A 104 -16.88 4.77 -9.17
CA GLN A 104 -15.82 3.93 -8.64
C GLN A 104 -16.32 2.95 -7.56
N PHE A 105 -17.45 3.27 -6.91
CA PHE A 105 -18.12 2.43 -5.92
C PHE A 105 -19.33 1.68 -6.45
N ALA A 106 -19.66 1.83 -7.74
CA ALA A 106 -20.84 1.19 -8.33
C ALA A 106 -20.88 -0.32 -8.05
N GLY A 107 -21.97 -0.77 -7.43
CA GLY A 107 -22.17 -2.18 -7.06
C GLY A 107 -21.36 -2.67 -5.85
N ARG A 108 -20.47 -1.85 -5.28
CA ARG A 108 -19.62 -2.20 -4.12
C ARG A 108 -20.04 -1.52 -2.81
N VAL A 109 -20.86 -0.50 -2.89
CA VAL A 109 -21.30 0.29 -1.73
C VAL A 109 -22.78 0.02 -1.41
N GLN A 110 -23.05 -0.15 -0.13
CA GLN A 110 -24.41 -0.26 0.43
C GLN A 110 -24.51 0.59 1.69
N VAL A 111 -25.55 1.41 1.78
CA VAL A 111 -25.88 2.17 3.00
C VAL A 111 -26.99 1.44 3.75
N LEU A 112 -26.71 1.08 5.00
CA LEU A 112 -27.63 0.42 5.90
C LEU A 112 -28.09 1.40 6.96
N GLU A 113 -29.39 1.63 7.07
CA GLU A 113 -29.99 2.56 8.01
C GLU A 113 -30.77 1.81 9.10
N SER A 114 -30.71 2.33 10.31
CA SER A 114 -31.47 1.83 11.44
C SER A 114 -32.41 2.91 11.97
N GLU A 115 -33.60 2.53 12.39
CA GLU A 115 -34.60 3.42 13.01
C GLU A 115 -34.09 4.13 14.28
N ARG A 116 -32.95 3.67 14.85
CA ARG A 116 -32.33 4.24 16.05
C ARG A 116 -31.28 5.31 15.76
N GLY A 117 -31.28 5.92 14.58
CA GLY A 117 -30.29 6.95 14.22
C GLY A 117 -28.88 6.38 14.05
N ARG A 118 -28.74 5.22 13.44
CA ARG A 118 -27.46 4.63 13.04
C ARG A 118 -27.43 4.47 11.54
N SER A 119 -26.32 4.90 10.93
CA SER A 119 -26.01 4.65 9.52
C SER A 119 -24.72 3.85 9.42
N THR A 120 -24.71 2.88 8.51
CA THR A 120 -23.53 2.05 8.23
C THR A 120 -23.28 2.06 6.73
N LEU A 121 -22.07 2.48 6.35
CA LEU A 121 -21.54 2.35 5.02
C LEU A 121 -20.83 1.00 4.91
N ARG A 122 -21.34 0.10 4.09
CA ARG A 122 -20.67 -1.16 3.73
C ARG A 122 -19.99 -1.00 2.41
N ILE A 123 -18.68 -1.30 2.37
CA ILE A 123 -17.88 -1.34 1.15
C ILE A 123 -17.37 -2.77 0.97
N THR A 124 -17.62 -3.35 -0.21
CA THR A 124 -17.16 -4.72 -0.57
C THR A 124 -16.03 -4.66 -1.59
N ASP A 125 -15.33 -5.77 -1.75
CA ASP A 125 -14.22 -5.91 -2.73
C ASP A 125 -13.19 -4.78 -2.65
N LEU A 126 -12.69 -4.53 -1.44
CA LEU A 126 -11.79 -3.43 -1.12
C LEU A 126 -10.53 -3.44 -1.98
N THR A 127 -10.14 -2.26 -2.44
CA THR A 127 -8.89 -1.99 -3.14
C THR A 127 -8.06 -0.96 -2.35
N GLU A 128 -6.77 -0.87 -2.61
CA GLU A 128 -5.90 0.10 -1.93
C GLU A 128 -6.34 1.55 -2.19
N SER A 129 -6.97 1.80 -3.35
CA SER A 129 -7.54 3.11 -3.71
C SER A 129 -8.77 3.49 -2.88
N ASP A 130 -9.37 2.56 -2.14
CA ASP A 130 -10.45 2.85 -1.20
C ASP A 130 -9.94 3.41 0.14
N SER A 131 -8.62 3.45 0.34
CA SER A 131 -8.01 4.08 1.51
C SER A 131 -8.28 5.58 1.50
N ALA A 132 -9.07 6.06 2.46
CA ALA A 132 -9.49 7.46 2.57
C ALA A 132 -10.19 7.71 3.93
N GLN A 133 -10.51 8.97 4.21
CA GLN A 133 -11.44 9.30 5.28
C GLN A 133 -12.88 9.27 4.76
N TYR A 134 -13.76 8.65 5.54
CA TYR A 134 -15.18 8.54 5.27
C TYR A 134 -15.99 9.31 6.29
N HIS A 135 -16.87 10.18 5.81
CA HIS A 135 -17.68 11.07 6.59
C HIS A 135 -19.16 10.87 6.31
N PHE A 136 -19.98 11.09 7.33
CA PHE A 136 -21.44 11.10 7.21
C PHE A 136 -21.97 12.52 7.28
N LYS A 137 -22.87 12.85 6.39
CA LYS A 137 -23.54 14.14 6.30
C LYS A 137 -25.05 13.97 6.35
N PHE A 138 -25.74 14.89 7.03
CA PHE A 138 -27.19 15.02 6.93
C PHE A 138 -27.60 16.48 6.89
N THR A 139 -28.77 16.75 6.34
CA THR A 139 -29.38 18.09 6.26
C THR A 139 -30.80 18.05 6.81
N THR A 140 -31.22 19.16 7.42
CA THR A 140 -32.58 19.41 7.90
C THR A 140 -33.17 20.62 7.18
N GLY A 141 -34.34 21.13 7.63
CA GLY A 141 -34.94 22.35 7.09
C GLY A 141 -34.11 23.60 7.30
N SER A 142 -33.46 23.70 8.43
CA SER A 142 -32.71 24.87 8.89
C SER A 142 -31.20 24.66 9.02
N PHE A 143 -30.71 23.42 8.93
CA PHE A 143 -29.34 23.08 9.28
C PHE A 143 -28.73 22.07 8.31
N GLU A 144 -27.47 22.29 7.98
CA GLU A 144 -26.63 21.35 7.27
C GLU A 144 -25.48 20.90 8.18
N TRP A 145 -25.41 19.61 8.50
CA TRP A 145 -24.29 19.07 9.26
C TRP A 145 -23.05 19.05 8.38
N ARG A 146 -22.10 19.91 8.70
CA ARG A 146 -20.75 19.88 8.12
C ARG A 146 -19.81 19.48 9.26
N SER A 147 -19.41 18.22 9.25
CA SER A 147 -18.47 17.75 10.26
C SER A 147 -17.11 18.41 10.05
N SER A 148 -16.67 19.20 11.04
CA SER A 148 -15.26 19.61 11.17
C SER A 148 -14.44 18.54 11.89
N LEU A 149 -15.09 17.46 12.36
CA LEU A 149 -14.47 16.35 13.05
C LEU A 149 -13.97 15.32 12.05
N PRO A 150 -12.83 14.68 12.32
CA PRO A 150 -12.35 13.60 11.48
C PRO A 150 -13.39 12.48 11.42
N GLY A 151 -13.65 11.98 10.21
CA GLY A 151 -14.45 10.80 10.00
C GLY A 151 -13.71 9.52 10.42
N THR A 152 -14.13 8.40 9.87
CA THR A 152 -13.39 7.14 10.00
C THR A 152 -12.34 7.05 8.89
N THR A 153 -11.08 6.87 9.26
CA THR A 153 -10.00 6.59 8.32
C THR A 153 -9.98 5.10 8.00
N LEU A 154 -10.19 4.75 6.74
CA LEU A 154 -10.00 3.40 6.22
C LEU A 154 -8.61 3.28 5.59
N THR A 155 -7.86 2.26 5.99
CA THR A 155 -6.60 1.86 5.37
C THR A 155 -6.76 0.46 4.80
N VAL A 156 -6.56 0.30 3.50
CA VAL A 156 -6.61 -0.99 2.81
C VAL A 156 -5.20 -1.39 2.40
N THR A 157 -4.80 -2.60 2.76
CA THR A 157 -3.46 -3.11 2.47
C THR A 157 -3.52 -4.46 1.76
N ALA A 158 -2.60 -4.66 0.81
CA ALA A 158 -2.41 -5.96 0.18
C ALA A 158 -1.60 -6.90 1.08
N LEU A 159 -1.83 -8.20 0.90
CA LEU A 159 -0.96 -9.23 1.47
C LEU A 159 0.42 -9.18 0.81
N GLN A 160 1.45 -9.55 1.58
CA GLN A 160 2.83 -9.65 1.11
C GLN A 160 3.46 -10.94 1.59
N VAL A 161 4.20 -11.61 0.71
CA VAL A 161 5.04 -12.74 1.11
C VAL A 161 6.38 -12.21 1.61
N GLN A 162 6.69 -12.47 2.87
CA GLN A 162 7.95 -12.12 3.50
C GLN A 162 8.76 -13.37 3.79
N VAL A 163 10.07 -13.30 3.59
CA VAL A 163 11.00 -14.39 3.96
C VAL A 163 11.31 -14.27 5.44
N SER A 164 10.93 -15.28 6.23
CA SER A 164 11.30 -15.38 7.64
C SER A 164 12.65 -16.07 7.81
N ARG A 165 12.91 -17.12 7.03
CA ARG A 165 14.16 -17.89 7.08
C ARG A 165 14.41 -18.61 5.77
N ILE A 166 15.69 -18.66 5.36
CA ILE A 166 16.17 -19.52 4.28
C ILE A 166 17.30 -20.40 4.82
N THR A 167 17.21 -21.70 4.59
CA THR A 167 18.26 -22.66 4.92
C THR A 167 18.67 -23.37 3.62
N VAL A 168 19.91 -23.17 3.21
CA VAL A 168 20.46 -23.79 2.00
C VAL A 168 21.12 -25.12 2.40
N HIS A 169 20.69 -26.21 1.79
CA HIS A 169 21.27 -27.53 1.89
C HIS A 169 22.05 -27.86 0.62
N GLN A 170 22.85 -28.91 0.64
CA GLN A 170 23.65 -29.32 -0.54
C GLN A 170 22.79 -29.66 -1.76
N SER A 171 21.58 -30.14 -1.57
CA SER A 171 20.68 -30.61 -2.63
C SER A 171 19.43 -29.73 -2.82
N ASP A 172 19.06 -28.91 -1.84
CA ASP A 172 17.83 -28.11 -1.89
C ASP A 172 17.89 -26.88 -0.96
N THR A 173 16.90 -26.03 -1.08
CA THR A 173 16.71 -24.86 -0.20
C THR A 173 15.38 -25.00 0.50
N GLU A 174 15.39 -24.98 1.83
CA GLU A 174 14.18 -24.87 2.65
C GLU A 174 13.92 -23.41 2.97
N ALA A 175 12.72 -22.93 2.67
CA ALA A 175 12.26 -21.58 2.98
C ALA A 175 11.14 -21.62 4.01
N GLU A 176 11.22 -20.69 4.95
CA GLU A 176 10.13 -20.34 5.85
C GLU A 176 9.64 -18.95 5.46
N LEU A 177 8.39 -18.86 4.99
CA LEU A 177 7.77 -17.68 4.45
C LEU A 177 6.57 -17.28 5.32
N LYS A 178 6.30 -15.98 5.42
CA LYS A 178 5.15 -15.43 6.13
C LYS A 178 4.27 -14.63 5.18
N CYS A 179 2.98 -14.96 5.16
CA CYS A 179 1.96 -14.14 4.53
C CYS A 179 1.63 -13.00 5.48
N HIS A 180 2.15 -11.82 5.20
CA HIS A 180 2.06 -10.66 6.06
C HIS A 180 0.99 -9.68 5.57
N SER A 181 0.22 -9.14 6.51
CA SER A 181 -0.64 -7.98 6.31
C SER A 181 -0.23 -6.90 7.31
N SER A 182 -0.16 -5.65 6.87
CA SER A 182 0.02 -4.51 7.77
C SER A 182 -1.21 -4.26 8.63
N CYS A 183 -2.36 -4.76 8.20
CA CYS A 183 -3.57 -4.79 8.99
C CYS A 183 -3.63 -6.08 9.80
N SER A 184 -3.79 -5.96 11.11
CA SER A 184 -4.09 -7.09 11.99
C SER A 184 -5.61 -7.15 12.20
N PRO A 185 -6.37 -7.85 11.35
CA PRO A 185 -7.81 -7.99 11.56
C PRO A 185 -8.07 -8.76 12.84
N ALA A 186 -9.12 -8.36 13.56
CA ALA A 186 -9.59 -9.08 14.72
C ALA A 186 -10.12 -10.46 14.26
N GLY A 187 -9.45 -11.55 14.67
CA GLY A 187 -9.90 -12.92 14.41
C GLY A 187 -8.83 -13.86 13.86
N ARG A 188 -9.14 -15.14 13.88
CA ARG A 188 -8.30 -16.18 13.27
C ARG A 188 -8.54 -16.18 11.77
N LEU A 189 -7.56 -15.72 11.00
CA LEU A 189 -7.60 -15.81 9.54
C LEU A 189 -7.02 -17.15 9.09
N SER A 190 -7.63 -17.73 8.06
CA SER A 190 -7.10 -18.86 7.32
C SER A 190 -6.49 -18.38 6.03
N TYR A 191 -5.34 -18.93 5.68
CA TYR A 191 -4.55 -18.56 4.52
C TYR A 191 -4.51 -19.68 3.49
N VAL A 192 -4.24 -19.30 2.26
CA VAL A 192 -3.99 -20.23 1.16
C VAL A 192 -2.67 -19.86 0.52
N TRP A 193 -1.82 -20.85 0.30
CA TRP A 193 -0.55 -20.68 -0.37
C TRP A 193 -0.59 -21.26 -1.77
N PHE A 194 0.10 -20.58 -2.69
CA PHE A 194 0.25 -21.02 -4.07
C PHE A 194 1.74 -21.16 -4.38
N LYS A 195 2.09 -22.25 -5.05
CA LYS A 195 3.40 -22.51 -5.60
C LYS A 195 3.26 -22.83 -7.08
N ASN A 196 3.88 -22.03 -7.95
CA ASN A 196 3.78 -22.15 -9.40
C ASN A 196 2.32 -22.17 -9.89
N GLY A 197 1.48 -21.29 -9.32
CA GLY A 197 0.06 -21.18 -9.63
C GLY A 197 -0.82 -22.30 -9.07
N ARG A 198 -0.25 -23.29 -8.37
CA ARG A 198 -0.99 -24.41 -7.80
C ARG A 198 -1.15 -24.23 -6.29
N LYS A 199 -2.35 -24.50 -5.80
CA LYS A 199 -2.66 -24.45 -4.37
C LYS A 199 -1.85 -25.49 -3.59
N VAL A 200 -1.13 -25.05 -2.57
CA VAL A 200 -0.45 -25.93 -1.62
C VAL A 200 -1.47 -26.49 -0.65
N ARG A 201 -1.54 -27.83 -0.57
CA ARG A 201 -2.51 -28.51 0.30
C ARG A 201 -1.99 -28.61 1.74
N GLY A 202 -2.90 -28.51 2.70
CA GLY A 202 -2.59 -28.75 4.12
C GLY A 202 -1.91 -27.58 4.85
N VAL A 203 -1.74 -26.42 4.20
CA VAL A 203 -1.19 -25.22 4.83
C VAL A 203 -2.25 -24.13 4.81
N GLU A 204 -2.84 -23.86 5.98
CA GLU A 204 -3.86 -22.82 6.16
C GLU A 204 -3.42 -21.71 7.15
N THR A 205 -2.13 -21.73 7.53
CA THR A 205 -1.52 -20.75 8.44
C THR A 205 -0.89 -19.59 7.68
N SER A 206 -0.64 -18.49 8.37
CA SER A 206 0.13 -17.36 7.81
C SER A 206 1.59 -17.71 7.51
N SER A 207 2.09 -18.85 7.97
CA SER A 207 3.45 -19.32 7.72
C SER A 207 3.44 -20.53 6.80
N PHE A 208 4.32 -20.51 5.81
CA PHE A 208 4.62 -21.63 4.91
C PHE A 208 6.05 -22.09 5.16
N LYS A 209 6.26 -23.39 5.35
CA LYS A 209 7.57 -23.99 5.42
C LYS A 209 7.67 -25.13 4.41
N GLY A 210 8.66 -25.05 3.53
CA GLY A 210 8.82 -26.06 2.49
C GLY A 210 10.03 -25.85 1.60
N ARG A 211 10.29 -26.84 0.75
CA ARG A 211 11.37 -26.79 -0.23
C ARG A 211 11.01 -25.83 -1.37
N VAL A 212 11.96 -24.97 -1.69
CA VAL A 212 11.85 -23.98 -2.78
C VAL A 212 13.03 -24.19 -3.72
N TYR A 213 12.75 -24.22 -5.01
CA TYR A 213 13.73 -24.39 -6.06
C TYR A 213 13.89 -23.09 -6.85
N PRO A 214 15.06 -22.86 -7.49
CA PRO A 214 15.22 -21.75 -8.41
C PRO A 214 14.11 -21.75 -9.48
N GLY A 215 13.44 -20.61 -9.65
CA GLY A 215 12.31 -20.46 -10.56
C GLY A 215 10.93 -20.73 -9.95
N ASP A 216 10.84 -21.19 -8.71
CA ASP A 216 9.54 -21.29 -8.03
C ASP A 216 8.92 -19.91 -7.78
N ILE A 217 7.65 -19.81 -8.11
CA ILE A 217 6.83 -18.61 -7.93
C ILE A 217 5.87 -18.87 -6.78
N ILE A 218 5.92 -18.03 -5.72
CA ILE A 218 5.13 -18.23 -4.52
C ILE A 218 4.27 -17.01 -4.24
N SER A 219 3.01 -17.26 -3.88
CA SER A 219 2.07 -16.23 -3.41
C SER A 219 1.17 -16.78 -2.31
N CYS A 220 0.50 -15.89 -1.61
CA CYS A 220 -0.46 -16.23 -0.59
C CYS A 220 -1.75 -15.42 -0.73
N ALA A 221 -2.85 -15.93 -0.19
CA ALA A 221 -4.13 -15.23 -0.14
C ALA A 221 -4.88 -15.58 1.14
N LEU A 222 -5.91 -14.83 1.45
CA LEU A 222 -6.90 -15.24 2.45
C LEU A 222 -7.83 -16.28 1.85
N LYS A 223 -8.18 -17.28 2.64
CA LYS A 223 -9.14 -18.33 2.24
C LYS A 223 -10.51 -17.71 1.98
N GLY A 224 -11.06 -17.97 0.80
CA GLY A 224 -12.31 -17.36 0.32
C GLY A 224 -12.13 -16.05 -0.46
N HIS A 225 -10.88 -15.51 -0.48
CA HIS A 225 -10.52 -14.27 -1.21
C HIS A 225 -9.28 -14.49 -2.09
N GLU A 226 -9.20 -15.66 -2.73
CA GLU A 226 -8.03 -16.09 -3.49
C GLU A 226 -7.71 -15.19 -4.70
N ASN A 227 -8.71 -14.46 -5.22
CA ASN A 227 -8.54 -13.50 -6.31
C ASN A 227 -7.72 -12.24 -5.91
N TYR A 228 -7.58 -12.00 -4.61
CA TYR A 228 -6.88 -10.84 -4.04
C TYR A 228 -5.62 -11.25 -3.28
N GLY A 229 -4.90 -12.22 -3.85
CA GLY A 229 -3.65 -12.71 -3.28
C GLY A 229 -2.53 -11.67 -3.29
N SER A 230 -1.46 -12.00 -2.58
CA SER A 230 -0.22 -11.23 -2.62
C SER A 230 0.38 -11.20 -4.03
N PRO A 231 1.16 -10.17 -4.37
CA PRO A 231 2.05 -10.27 -5.52
C PRO A 231 2.92 -11.54 -5.40
N PRO A 232 3.16 -12.25 -6.52
CA PRO A 232 4.01 -13.43 -6.50
C PRO A 232 5.46 -13.03 -6.24
N VAL A 233 6.18 -13.80 -5.43
CA VAL A 233 7.61 -13.62 -5.18
C VAL A 233 8.41 -14.72 -5.83
N TYR A 234 9.57 -14.36 -6.40
CA TYR A 234 10.48 -15.30 -7.08
C TYR A 234 11.92 -14.78 -7.15
N ALA A 235 12.86 -15.71 -7.24
CA ALA A 235 14.26 -15.39 -7.48
C ALA A 235 14.47 -14.71 -8.84
N PRO A 236 15.55 -13.93 -9.03
CA PRO A 236 15.89 -13.36 -10.32
C PRO A 236 15.99 -14.42 -11.41
N LYS A 237 15.37 -14.17 -12.55
CA LYS A 237 15.59 -14.94 -13.77
C LYS A 237 16.99 -14.69 -14.30
N LEU A 238 17.44 -15.51 -15.25
CA LEU A 238 18.76 -15.34 -15.88
C LEU A 238 18.92 -13.90 -16.39
N PRO A 239 19.93 -13.14 -15.91
CA PRO A 239 20.11 -11.75 -16.32
C PRO A 239 20.44 -11.61 -17.80
N SER A 240 19.87 -10.61 -18.44
CA SER A 240 20.35 -10.10 -19.70
C SER A 240 21.49 -9.13 -19.46
N VAL A 241 22.58 -9.28 -20.25
CA VAL A 241 23.73 -8.41 -20.18
C VAL A 241 23.92 -7.76 -21.54
N SER A 242 24.04 -6.43 -21.55
CA SER A 242 24.32 -5.65 -22.76
C SER A 242 25.57 -4.79 -22.57
N VAL A 243 26.22 -4.52 -23.69
CA VAL A 243 27.45 -3.71 -23.78
C VAL A 243 27.16 -2.53 -24.71
N SER A 244 27.47 -1.34 -24.27
CA SER A 244 27.36 -0.12 -25.09
C SER A 244 28.71 0.65 -25.09
N PRO A 245 29.23 0.98 -26.28
CA PRO A 245 28.73 0.69 -27.60
C PRO A 245 28.80 -0.81 -27.95
N SER A 246 27.88 -1.28 -28.80
CA SER A 246 27.84 -2.66 -29.30
C SER A 246 28.84 -2.90 -30.46
N ALA A 247 29.47 -1.85 -30.93
CA ALA A 247 30.51 -1.88 -31.97
C ALA A 247 31.87 -2.28 -31.43
N GLU A 248 32.90 -2.28 -32.28
CA GLU A 248 34.27 -2.50 -31.86
C GLU A 248 34.71 -1.53 -30.75
N ILE A 249 35.23 -2.09 -29.66
CA ILE A 249 35.70 -1.35 -28.49
C ILE A 249 37.19 -1.08 -28.69
N VAL A 250 37.56 0.18 -28.82
CA VAL A 250 38.94 0.59 -29.00
C VAL A 250 39.50 1.17 -27.70
N GLU A 251 40.82 1.06 -27.52
CA GLU A 251 41.50 1.66 -26.35
C GLU A 251 41.19 3.16 -26.22
N GLY A 252 41.05 3.63 -24.98
CA GLY A 252 40.69 5.00 -24.63
C GLY A 252 39.20 5.33 -24.69
N SER A 253 38.38 4.46 -25.27
CA SER A 253 36.92 4.66 -25.32
C SER A 253 36.27 4.39 -23.95
N SER A 254 34.99 4.76 -23.83
CA SER A 254 34.16 4.43 -22.66
C SER A 254 33.17 3.33 -23.00
N VAL A 255 32.98 2.42 -22.06
CA VAL A 255 32.06 1.27 -22.20
C VAL A 255 31.10 1.23 -21.02
N THR A 256 29.83 1.00 -21.31
CA THR A 256 28.81 0.75 -20.30
C THR A 256 28.33 -0.68 -20.38
N LEU A 257 28.41 -1.39 -19.27
CA LEU A 257 27.80 -2.71 -19.12
C LEU A 257 26.46 -2.54 -18.37
N THR A 258 25.38 -3.09 -18.91
CA THR A 258 24.08 -3.06 -18.27
C THR A 258 23.59 -4.47 -18.04
N CYS A 259 23.12 -4.73 -16.84
CA CYS A 259 22.57 -6.00 -16.40
C CYS A 259 21.13 -5.80 -15.92
N SER A 260 20.21 -6.61 -16.40
CA SER A 260 18.81 -6.57 -15.96
C SER A 260 18.24 -7.98 -15.80
N SER A 261 17.36 -8.16 -14.84
CA SER A 261 16.68 -9.43 -14.58
C SER A 261 15.26 -9.17 -14.09
N ASP A 262 14.34 -10.02 -14.54
CA ASP A 262 12.98 -10.09 -14.01
C ASP A 262 13.04 -10.79 -12.64
N ALA A 263 12.63 -10.09 -11.59
CA ALA A 263 12.65 -10.55 -10.22
C ALA A 263 11.59 -9.85 -9.37
N ASN A 264 11.03 -10.55 -8.41
CA ASN A 264 10.17 -9.93 -7.40
C ASN A 264 10.46 -10.50 -6.00
N PRO A 265 10.92 -9.69 -5.03
CA PRO A 265 11.31 -8.27 -5.16
C PRO A 265 12.42 -8.02 -6.17
N ALA A 266 12.55 -6.75 -6.59
CA ALA A 266 13.60 -6.34 -7.53
C ALA A 266 14.98 -6.82 -7.10
N ALA A 267 15.81 -7.20 -8.08
CA ALA A 267 17.15 -7.68 -7.81
C ALA A 267 18.13 -6.54 -7.55
N ASN A 268 19.13 -6.80 -6.72
CA ASN A 268 20.37 -6.05 -6.67
C ASN A 268 21.40 -6.75 -7.56
N TYR A 269 22.26 -5.97 -8.20
CA TYR A 269 23.25 -6.46 -9.14
C TYR A 269 24.65 -6.29 -8.59
N THR A 270 25.49 -7.30 -8.86
CA THR A 270 26.92 -7.25 -8.51
C THR A 270 27.72 -7.65 -9.73
N TRP A 271 28.66 -6.78 -10.12
CA TRP A 271 29.60 -7.04 -11.20
C TRP A 271 30.89 -7.63 -10.68
N TYR A 272 31.43 -8.59 -11.43
CA TYR A 272 32.70 -9.26 -11.17
C TYR A 272 33.57 -9.29 -12.42
N LYS A 273 34.88 -9.17 -12.21
CA LYS A 273 35.92 -9.47 -13.20
C LYS A 273 36.91 -10.45 -12.58
N LYS A 274 37.19 -11.58 -13.20
CA LYS A 274 38.09 -12.62 -12.67
C LYS A 274 37.81 -12.98 -11.20
N ASN A 275 36.55 -13.09 -10.81
CA ASN A 275 36.05 -13.33 -9.43
C ASN A 275 36.27 -12.16 -8.43
N TYR A 276 36.87 -11.05 -8.84
CA TYR A 276 36.92 -9.85 -8.00
C TYR A 276 35.60 -9.05 -8.14
N LYS A 277 35.05 -8.67 -7.00
CA LYS A 277 33.85 -7.81 -6.95
C LYS A 277 34.27 -6.40 -7.37
N LEU A 278 33.56 -5.86 -8.39
CA LEU A 278 33.78 -4.51 -8.91
C LEU A 278 32.79 -3.50 -8.30
N LEU A 279 31.50 -3.74 -8.47
CA LEU A 279 30.43 -2.85 -8.06
C LEU A 279 29.21 -3.65 -7.63
N GLN A 280 28.49 -3.12 -6.65
CA GLN A 280 27.13 -3.58 -6.30
C GLN A 280 26.19 -2.39 -6.38
N SER A 281 25.11 -2.52 -7.18
CA SER A 281 24.17 -1.46 -7.45
C SER A 281 22.78 -2.02 -7.69
N PRO A 282 21.68 -1.36 -7.29
CA PRO A 282 20.35 -1.72 -7.69
C PRO A 282 20.07 -1.44 -9.18
N GLU A 283 20.83 -0.56 -9.82
CA GLU A 283 20.62 -0.13 -11.20
C GLU A 283 21.23 -1.07 -12.24
N GLY A 284 22.16 -1.94 -11.84
CA GLY A 284 22.79 -2.93 -12.72
C GLY A 284 23.79 -2.37 -13.74
N SER A 285 24.11 -1.10 -13.72
CA SER A 285 25.04 -0.48 -14.66
C SER A 285 26.47 -0.41 -14.10
N TYR A 286 27.47 -0.72 -14.96
CA TYR A 286 28.88 -0.59 -14.66
C TYR A 286 29.58 0.18 -15.78
N TYR A 287 30.33 1.20 -15.40
CA TYR A 287 30.96 2.14 -16.34
C TYR A 287 32.47 1.94 -16.33
N LEU A 288 33.03 1.75 -17.52
CA LEU A 288 34.47 1.73 -17.79
C LEU A 288 34.83 2.98 -18.59
N THR A 289 35.69 3.82 -18.04
CA THR A 289 36.18 5.03 -18.72
C THR A 289 37.62 4.82 -19.14
N SER A 290 37.97 5.29 -20.35
CA SER A 290 39.35 5.17 -20.88
C SER A 290 39.84 3.71 -20.86
N ILE A 291 39.06 2.82 -21.48
CA ILE A 291 39.32 1.37 -21.47
C ILE A 291 40.71 1.05 -22.07
N SER A 292 41.43 0.15 -21.44
CA SER A 292 42.70 -0.38 -21.89
C SER A 292 42.62 -1.85 -22.27
N SER A 293 43.65 -2.40 -22.88
CA SER A 293 43.76 -3.83 -23.20
C SER A 293 43.60 -4.73 -21.95
N GLU A 294 44.03 -4.25 -20.76
CA GLU A 294 43.91 -4.96 -19.49
C GLU A 294 42.47 -5.04 -19.03
N ASP A 295 41.61 -4.14 -19.50
CA ASP A 295 40.17 -4.16 -19.20
C ASP A 295 39.40 -5.20 -20.01
N GLY A 296 40.01 -5.76 -21.03
CA GLY A 296 39.48 -6.89 -21.77
C GLY A 296 39.24 -8.12 -20.89
N GLY A 297 38.32 -8.98 -21.28
CA GLY A 297 38.03 -10.24 -20.59
C GLY A 297 36.57 -10.45 -20.23
N ASN A 298 36.33 -11.48 -19.43
CA ASN A 298 34.98 -11.83 -18.96
C ASN A 298 34.55 -10.99 -17.77
N TYR A 299 33.38 -10.38 -17.95
CA TYR A 299 32.65 -9.71 -16.86
C TYR A 299 31.40 -10.51 -16.55
N SER A 300 31.15 -10.74 -15.26
CA SER A 300 29.96 -11.48 -14.79
C SER A 300 29.07 -10.55 -13.99
N CYS A 301 27.79 -10.53 -14.34
CA CYS A 301 26.76 -9.91 -13.55
C CYS A 301 26.00 -10.96 -12.75
N LYS A 302 25.89 -10.77 -11.46
CA LYS A 302 25.08 -11.53 -10.55
C LYS A 302 23.88 -10.70 -10.12
N ALA A 303 22.67 -11.17 -10.42
CA ALA A 303 21.41 -10.64 -9.91
C ALA A 303 21.00 -11.43 -8.66
N GLN A 304 20.61 -10.76 -7.60
CA GLN A 304 20.25 -11.36 -6.32
C GLN A 304 19.10 -10.62 -5.64
N ASN A 305 18.14 -11.37 -5.11
CA ASN A 305 17.17 -10.90 -4.12
C ASN A 305 17.12 -11.88 -2.93
N GLN A 306 16.17 -11.68 -2.01
CA GLN A 306 15.98 -12.54 -0.85
C GLN A 306 15.53 -13.98 -1.19
N HIS A 307 15.08 -14.26 -2.42
CA HIS A 307 14.59 -15.57 -2.87
C HIS A 307 15.65 -16.37 -3.62
N GLY A 308 16.75 -15.74 -4.01
CA GLY A 308 17.84 -16.43 -4.71
C GLY A 308 18.72 -15.51 -5.54
N GLN A 309 19.57 -16.15 -6.33
CA GLN A 309 20.54 -15.45 -7.18
C GLN A 309 20.77 -16.22 -8.47
N THR A 310 21.14 -15.50 -9.52
CA THR A 310 21.55 -16.05 -10.81
C THR A 310 22.57 -15.12 -11.45
N SER A 311 23.34 -15.59 -12.44
CA SER A 311 24.39 -14.80 -13.05
C SER A 311 24.52 -15.07 -14.55
N SER A 312 24.91 -14.04 -15.28
CA SER A 312 25.30 -14.10 -16.69
C SER A 312 26.64 -13.41 -16.88
N SER A 313 27.33 -13.76 -17.98
CA SER A 313 28.64 -13.21 -18.29
C SER A 313 28.69 -12.66 -19.71
N VAL A 314 29.55 -11.67 -19.93
CA VAL A 314 29.85 -11.09 -21.22
C VAL A 314 31.36 -10.96 -21.37
N PHE A 315 31.85 -11.22 -22.59
CA PHE A 315 33.28 -11.02 -22.94
C PHE A 315 33.44 -9.65 -23.61
N ILE A 316 34.42 -8.88 -23.14
CA ILE A 316 34.86 -7.62 -23.74
C ILE A 316 36.22 -7.82 -24.40
N GLY A 317 36.26 -7.62 -25.72
CA GLY A 317 37.52 -7.54 -26.49
C GLY A 317 37.87 -6.08 -26.75
N VAL A 318 39.07 -5.67 -26.38
CA VAL A 318 39.59 -4.33 -26.63
C VAL A 318 40.58 -4.37 -27.80
N GLN A 319 40.35 -3.54 -28.81
CA GLN A 319 41.21 -3.46 -29.96
C GLN A 319 42.17 -2.28 -29.85
N PHE A 320 43.39 -2.48 -30.32
CA PHE A 320 44.35 -1.40 -30.47
C PHE A 320 43.98 -0.49 -31.64
N LEU A 321 44.10 0.80 -31.47
CA LEU A 321 44.10 1.73 -32.58
C LEU A 321 45.29 1.40 -33.48
N LYS A 322 45.06 0.81 -34.63
CA LYS A 322 46.08 0.75 -35.67
C LYS A 322 46.36 2.17 -36.13
N LEU A 323 47.54 2.69 -35.81
CA LEU A 323 48.01 3.90 -36.45
C LEU A 323 48.18 3.60 -37.93
N PRO A 324 47.74 4.49 -38.83
CA PRO A 324 48.04 4.34 -40.23
C PRO A 324 49.56 4.29 -40.42
N GLU A 325 50.06 3.24 -41.06
CA GLU A 325 51.44 3.19 -41.51
C GLU A 325 51.59 4.29 -42.57
N TYR A 326 52.49 5.29 -42.31
CA TYR A 326 52.87 6.30 -43.24
C TYR A 326 54.00 5.78 -44.13
#